data_9e907cd696d9e675d29be00d15197fb0
#
_entry.id   9e907cd696d9e675d29be00d15197fb0
#
_cell.length_a   1.000
_cell.length_b   1.000
_cell.length_c   1.000
_cell.angle_alpha   90.00
_cell.angle_beta   90.00
_cell.angle_gamma   90.00
#
_symmetry.space_group_name_H-M   'P 1'
#
loop_
_entity.id
_entity.type
_entity.pdbx_description
1 polymer ?
#
loop_
_entity_poly.entity_id
_entity_poly.type
_entity_poly.pdbx_seq_one_letter_code
_entity_poly.pdbx_strand_id
1 'polypeptide(L)'
;MDGMHGDYSLTGGTDDPPSPLTEADVEAYSENFFNIFTQKGEWDDEAIWGVQHLQSQGNTTTQNRWWGPNGYHNWGNNGPNELAVREFEMADGSPFVWDKYNPGDEEVREATAAELAADPEINPYVGREPRFYATVLFDGAPWIERPTDAVAFDPENRVQTGYYIAADGSTKASGVDTRQGPIEAWNGTKNGYYIKKYQDPATVGQYFNNENAWIEMRYAEVVLDYAEACIELNEVEKGMEALNMIRNRAGLPDKMTTDQAEAREWVRHERMVEFFGEGDRWYMIRKWMIAEDVIKTVHPMKIYHYEDGSHEWFYDTSSDADARAWKDANYWLPISRTEINKAPQLKQNPGYN
;
A
#
# COMPACT_ATOMS: atom_id res chain seq x y z
N MET A 1 8.33 -19.05 21.40
CA MET A 1 7.72 -17.74 21.76
C MET A 1 7.02 -17.71 23.10
N ASP A 2 7.23 -18.69 23.94
CA ASP A 2 6.50 -18.86 25.25
C ASP A 2 6.75 -17.76 26.31
N GLY A 3 7.23 -16.62 25.96
CA GLY A 3 7.44 -15.49 26.87
C GLY A 3 7.02 -14.14 26.30
N MET A 4 6.47 -14.10 25.09
CA MET A 4 5.99 -12.87 24.45
C MET A 4 4.46 -12.66 24.59
N HIS A 5 3.75 -13.59 25.25
CA HIS A 5 2.32 -13.46 25.49
C HIS A 5 2.07 -12.50 26.65
N GLY A 6 2.19 -11.19 26.34
CA GLY A 6 1.53 -10.15 27.08
C GLY A 6 0.07 -10.06 26.67
N ASP A 7 -0.55 -8.91 26.92
CA ASP A 7 -1.94 -8.62 26.56
C ASP A 7 -2.13 -8.27 25.06
N TYR A 8 -1.13 -8.53 24.20
CA TYR A 8 -1.14 -8.16 22.77
C TYR A 8 -1.19 -9.39 21.86
N SER A 9 -1.94 -9.30 20.76
CA SER A 9 -2.07 -10.34 19.76
C SER A 9 -2.25 -9.76 18.34
N LEU A 10 -2.06 -10.60 17.30
CA LEU A 10 -2.37 -10.22 15.93
C LEU A 10 -3.88 -10.28 15.69
N THR A 11 -4.44 -9.21 15.16
CA THR A 11 -5.85 -9.14 14.79
C THR A 11 -6.16 -10.15 13.69
N GLY A 12 -7.18 -10.98 13.89
CA GLY A 12 -7.56 -12.04 12.98
C GLY A 12 -6.92 -13.40 13.25
N GLY A 13 -5.98 -13.48 14.22
CA GLY A 13 -5.32 -14.73 14.60
C GLY A 13 -4.15 -15.11 13.69
N THR A 14 -3.59 -16.29 13.93
CA THR A 14 -2.40 -16.81 13.22
C THR A 14 -2.57 -18.26 12.77
N ASP A 15 -3.79 -18.72 12.66
CA ASP A 15 -4.09 -20.06 12.18
C ASP A 15 -3.75 -20.18 10.68
N ASP A 16 -3.36 -21.37 10.24
CA ASP A 16 -3.07 -21.64 8.84
C ASP A 16 -4.28 -21.26 7.96
N PRO A 17 -4.10 -20.42 6.95
CA PRO A 17 -5.20 -20.04 6.07
C PRO A 17 -5.65 -21.22 5.20
N PRO A 18 -6.91 -21.22 4.73
CA PRO A 18 -7.34 -22.19 3.73
C PRO A 18 -6.54 -22.01 2.43
N SER A 19 -6.26 -23.11 1.73
CA SER A 19 -5.53 -23.08 0.45
C SER A 19 -6.22 -23.99 -0.58
N PRO A 20 -6.69 -23.43 -1.71
CA PRO A 20 -6.68 -22.00 -2.08
C PRO A 20 -7.67 -21.17 -1.25
N LEU A 21 -7.45 -19.86 -1.17
CA LEU A 21 -8.44 -18.92 -0.67
C LEU A 21 -9.63 -18.83 -1.62
N THR A 22 -10.83 -18.76 -1.08
CA THR A 22 -12.02 -18.34 -1.83
C THR A 22 -12.08 -16.80 -1.88
N GLU A 23 -12.92 -16.22 -2.77
CA GLU A 23 -13.18 -14.77 -2.78
C GLU A 23 -13.69 -14.26 -1.42
N ALA A 24 -14.53 -15.03 -0.75
CA ALA A 24 -15.03 -14.69 0.59
C ALA A 24 -13.92 -14.70 1.66
N ASP A 25 -12.95 -15.61 1.54
CA ASP A 25 -11.78 -15.63 2.43
C ASP A 25 -10.91 -14.39 2.19
N VAL A 26 -10.64 -14.05 0.92
CA VAL A 26 -9.86 -12.85 0.57
C VAL A 26 -10.54 -11.59 1.12
N GLU A 27 -11.86 -11.47 0.99
CA GLU A 27 -12.64 -10.37 1.55
C GLU A 27 -12.51 -10.31 3.07
N ALA A 28 -12.71 -11.43 3.76
CA ALA A 28 -12.65 -11.51 5.23
C ALA A 28 -11.25 -11.14 5.78
N TYR A 29 -10.17 -11.67 5.19
CA TYR A 29 -8.80 -11.30 5.58
C TYR A 29 -8.50 -9.82 5.27
N SER A 30 -9.00 -9.30 4.14
CA SER A 30 -8.86 -7.89 3.78
C SER A 30 -9.57 -6.98 4.79
N GLU A 31 -10.81 -7.31 5.17
CA GLU A 31 -11.57 -6.56 6.18
C GLU A 31 -10.89 -6.61 7.55
N ASN A 32 -10.43 -7.76 8.00
CA ASN A 32 -9.71 -7.90 9.26
C ASN A 32 -8.49 -6.99 9.30
N PHE A 33 -7.69 -6.99 8.23
CA PHE A 33 -6.52 -6.11 8.13
C PHE A 33 -6.91 -4.62 8.08
N PHE A 34 -7.91 -4.25 7.28
CA PHE A 34 -8.37 -2.87 7.17
C PHE A 34 -8.90 -2.33 8.51
N ASN A 35 -9.59 -3.16 9.26
CA ASN A 35 -10.20 -2.77 10.54
C ASN A 35 -9.18 -2.40 11.61
N ILE A 36 -7.93 -2.88 11.54
CA ILE A 36 -6.84 -2.43 12.42
C ILE A 36 -6.67 -0.90 12.34
N PHE A 37 -6.87 -0.31 11.15
CA PHE A 37 -6.55 1.09 10.87
C PHE A 37 -7.77 2.03 10.89
N THR A 38 -8.97 1.48 11.17
CA THR A 38 -10.22 2.26 11.22
C THR A 38 -10.84 2.29 12.61
N GLN A 39 -10.08 1.92 13.63
CA GLN A 39 -10.53 1.91 15.02
C GLN A 39 -10.70 3.33 15.57
N LYS A 40 -11.78 3.51 16.33
CA LYS A 40 -12.14 4.79 16.94
C LYS A 40 -12.42 4.58 18.42
N GLY A 41 -11.65 5.24 19.27
CA GLY A 41 -11.87 5.23 20.72
C GLY A 41 -11.23 4.05 21.44
N GLU A 42 -11.73 2.84 21.25
CA GLU A 42 -11.12 1.61 21.81
C GLU A 42 -10.24 0.96 20.75
N TRP A 43 -9.11 0.42 21.17
CA TRP A 43 -8.16 -0.27 20.30
C TRP A 43 -8.23 -1.77 20.55
N ASP A 44 -7.94 -2.56 19.53
CA ASP A 44 -7.77 -3.99 19.68
C ASP A 44 -6.40 -4.36 20.28
N ASP A 45 -6.20 -5.65 20.48
CA ASP A 45 -4.99 -6.18 21.12
C ASP A 45 -3.74 -6.07 20.24
N GLU A 46 -3.86 -5.65 18.97
CA GLU A 46 -2.71 -5.43 18.12
C GLU A 46 -2.06 -4.06 18.32
N ALA A 47 -2.82 -3.04 18.67
CA ALA A 47 -2.31 -1.69 18.86
C ALA A 47 -1.62 -1.54 20.22
N ILE A 48 -0.31 -1.32 20.23
CA ILE A 48 0.50 -1.12 21.45
C ILE A 48 0.49 0.35 21.85
N TRP A 49 0.69 1.23 20.89
CA TRP A 49 0.75 2.67 21.14
C TRP A 49 0.32 3.45 19.90
N GLY A 50 -0.37 4.57 20.11
CA GLY A 50 -0.83 5.41 19.02
C GLY A 50 -1.44 6.72 19.51
N VAL A 51 -1.90 7.51 18.56
CA VAL A 51 -2.56 8.78 18.79
C VAL A 51 -4.04 8.64 18.49
N GLN A 52 -4.87 8.85 19.50
CA GLN A 52 -6.31 8.85 19.36
C GLN A 52 -6.82 10.20 18.86
N HIS A 53 -7.75 10.18 17.91
CA HIS A 53 -8.41 11.35 17.38
C HIS A 53 -9.87 11.39 17.82
N LEU A 54 -10.32 12.55 18.32
CA LEU A 54 -11.70 12.75 18.80
C LEU A 54 -12.21 14.11 18.34
N GLN A 55 -13.24 14.13 17.52
CA GLN A 55 -13.87 15.35 17.03
C GLN A 55 -14.42 16.20 18.17
N SER A 56 -14.96 15.57 19.22
CA SER A 56 -15.46 16.24 20.42
C SER A 56 -14.41 17.08 21.16
N GLN A 57 -13.12 16.78 20.93
CA GLN A 57 -11.97 17.49 21.48
C GLN A 57 -11.28 18.38 20.44
N GLY A 58 -11.84 18.53 19.25
CA GLY A 58 -11.24 19.26 18.14
C GLY A 58 -9.97 18.62 17.56
N ASN A 59 -9.76 17.33 17.83
CA ASN A 59 -8.61 16.56 17.38
C ASN A 59 -9.06 15.49 16.39
N THR A 60 -9.02 15.82 15.11
CA THR A 60 -9.32 14.91 13.99
C THR A 60 -8.13 14.83 13.06
N THR A 61 -8.10 13.76 12.26
CA THR A 61 -7.07 13.61 11.25
C THR A 61 -7.59 13.99 9.86
N THR A 62 -6.68 14.15 8.93
CA THR A 62 -6.96 14.54 7.54
C THR A 62 -6.57 13.46 6.53
N GLN A 63 -6.41 12.19 6.96
CA GLN A 63 -5.99 11.09 6.07
C GLN A 63 -6.93 10.96 4.87
N ASN A 64 -8.25 10.92 5.05
CA ASN A 64 -9.18 10.86 3.93
C ASN A 64 -8.89 11.95 2.90
N ARG A 65 -8.69 13.19 3.37
CA ARG A 65 -8.43 14.33 2.50
C ARG A 65 -7.17 14.16 1.65
N TRP A 66 -6.07 13.72 2.26
CA TRP A 66 -4.77 13.64 1.59
C TRP A 66 -4.56 12.36 0.79
N TRP A 67 -5.29 11.30 1.12
CA TRP A 67 -5.08 9.96 0.60
C TRP A 67 -6.20 9.49 -0.33
N GLY A 68 -7.39 10.02 -0.16
CA GLY A 68 -8.59 9.61 -0.90
C GLY A 68 -8.69 10.17 -2.32
N PRO A 69 -9.54 9.56 -3.16
CA PRO A 69 -9.74 9.97 -4.55
C PRO A 69 -10.45 11.33 -4.67
N ASN A 70 -10.07 12.10 -5.70
CA ASN A 70 -10.65 13.42 -5.97
C ASN A 70 -12.15 13.37 -6.31
N GLY A 71 -12.65 12.28 -6.89
CA GLY A 71 -14.08 12.08 -7.12
C GLY A 71 -14.91 11.95 -5.84
N TYR A 72 -14.26 11.90 -4.67
CA TYR A 72 -14.85 12.00 -3.33
C TYR A 72 -14.48 13.33 -2.64
N HIS A 73 -14.06 14.34 -3.40
CA HIS A 73 -13.55 15.64 -2.91
C HIS A 73 -12.32 15.55 -2.03
N ASN A 74 -11.54 14.50 -2.19
CA ASN A 74 -10.25 14.35 -1.52
C ASN A 74 -9.10 14.83 -2.45
N TRP A 75 -7.89 14.87 -1.94
CA TRP A 75 -6.78 15.56 -2.60
C TRP A 75 -5.72 14.63 -3.20
N GLY A 76 -5.77 13.33 -2.98
CA GLY A 76 -4.93 12.32 -3.64
C GLY A 76 -3.41 12.56 -3.65
N ASN A 77 -2.89 13.37 -2.71
CA ASN A 77 -1.47 13.78 -2.75
C ASN A 77 -0.50 12.68 -2.34
N ASN A 78 -0.94 11.73 -1.52
CA ASN A 78 -0.13 10.62 -1.02
C ASN A 78 -0.69 9.33 -1.58
N GLY A 79 -0.36 9.02 -2.81
CA GLY A 79 -0.78 7.77 -3.46
C GLY A 79 0.33 6.72 -3.45
N PRO A 80 -0.01 5.43 -3.43
CA PRO A 80 0.93 4.36 -3.70
C PRO A 80 1.50 4.53 -5.11
N ASN A 81 2.70 4.01 -5.32
CA ASN A 81 3.29 3.94 -6.66
C ASN A 81 3.37 2.49 -7.12
N GLU A 82 3.45 2.27 -8.42
CA GLU A 82 3.49 0.94 -9.00
C GLU A 82 4.65 0.08 -8.46
N LEU A 83 5.82 0.66 -8.20
CA LEU A 83 6.95 -0.08 -7.63
C LEU A 83 6.66 -0.72 -6.27
N ALA A 84 5.70 -0.16 -5.53
CA ALA A 84 5.26 -0.70 -4.26
C ALA A 84 3.98 -1.56 -4.42
N VAL A 85 3.09 -1.20 -5.35
CA VAL A 85 1.86 -1.96 -5.63
C VAL A 85 2.16 -3.36 -6.16
N ARG A 86 3.18 -3.51 -7.00
CA ARG A 86 3.60 -4.81 -7.53
C ARG A 86 4.21 -5.75 -6.51
N GLU A 87 4.63 -5.25 -5.35
CA GLU A 87 5.22 -6.05 -4.28
C GLU A 87 4.18 -6.84 -3.46
N PHE A 88 2.91 -6.49 -3.53
CA PHE A 88 1.87 -7.33 -2.97
C PHE A 88 1.78 -8.64 -3.77
N GLU A 89 1.78 -9.77 -3.07
CA GLU A 89 1.76 -11.10 -3.68
C GLU A 89 0.38 -11.44 -4.31
N MET A 90 0.30 -12.57 -4.98
CA MET A 90 -0.96 -13.20 -5.35
C MET A 90 -1.57 -13.89 -4.11
N ALA A 91 -2.85 -14.22 -4.16
CA ALA A 91 -3.56 -14.85 -3.04
C ALA A 91 -3.01 -16.25 -2.66
N ASP A 92 -2.31 -16.91 -3.58
CA ASP A 92 -1.64 -18.18 -3.34
C ASP A 92 -0.22 -18.03 -2.75
N GLY A 93 0.22 -16.78 -2.48
CA GLY A 93 1.55 -16.45 -1.95
C GLY A 93 2.66 -16.44 -3.00
N SER A 94 2.33 -16.61 -4.28
CA SER A 94 3.29 -16.44 -5.37
C SER A 94 3.57 -14.95 -5.63
N PRO A 95 4.77 -14.59 -6.10
CA PRO A 95 5.04 -13.22 -6.49
C PRO A 95 4.12 -12.76 -7.63
N PHE A 96 3.68 -11.50 -7.58
CA PHE A 96 3.03 -10.89 -8.73
C PHE A 96 4.05 -10.74 -9.87
N VAL A 97 3.69 -11.21 -11.08
CA VAL A 97 4.53 -11.12 -12.27
C VAL A 97 3.86 -10.19 -13.26
N TRP A 98 4.51 -9.04 -13.50
CA TRP A 98 3.96 -8.00 -14.36
C TRP A 98 3.91 -8.43 -15.83
N ASP A 99 4.91 -9.14 -16.29
CA ASP A 99 5.09 -9.59 -17.67
C ASP A 99 4.46 -10.97 -17.97
N LYS A 100 3.65 -11.53 -17.04
CA LYS A 100 3.01 -12.85 -17.18
C LYS A 100 2.30 -13.05 -18.52
N TYR A 101 1.59 -12.00 -18.98
CA TYR A 101 0.78 -12.02 -20.21
C TYR A 101 1.40 -11.25 -21.38
N ASN A 102 2.46 -10.51 -21.11
CA ASN A 102 3.22 -9.76 -22.12
C ASN A 102 4.74 -9.98 -21.89
N PRO A 103 5.23 -11.21 -22.15
CA PRO A 103 6.62 -11.57 -21.85
C PRO A 103 7.62 -10.71 -22.63
N GLY A 104 8.55 -10.11 -21.89
CA GLY A 104 9.58 -9.22 -22.44
C GLY A 104 9.21 -7.74 -22.46
N ASP A 105 8.01 -7.38 -21.99
CA ASP A 105 7.58 -6.01 -21.79
C ASP A 105 6.98 -5.85 -20.39
N GLU A 106 7.79 -5.53 -19.40
CA GLU A 106 7.38 -5.37 -17.99
C GLU A 106 6.48 -4.15 -17.76
N GLU A 107 6.35 -3.28 -18.75
CA GLU A 107 5.72 -1.96 -18.60
C GLU A 107 4.33 -1.89 -19.20
N VAL A 108 3.97 -2.84 -20.05
CA VAL A 108 2.66 -2.90 -20.71
C VAL A 108 2.01 -4.26 -20.52
N ARG A 109 0.74 -4.25 -20.20
CA ARG A 109 -0.12 -5.43 -20.22
C ARG A 109 -1.40 -5.08 -20.97
N GLU A 110 -1.72 -5.87 -21.98
CA GLU A 110 -2.91 -5.71 -22.80
C GLU A 110 -3.78 -6.96 -22.73
N ALA A 111 -5.08 -6.80 -22.80
CA ALA A 111 -6.01 -7.90 -22.86
C ALA A 111 -7.28 -7.53 -23.64
N THR A 112 -7.71 -8.43 -24.49
CA THR A 112 -9.02 -8.36 -25.14
C THR A 112 -10.14 -8.70 -24.16
N ALA A 113 -11.37 -8.29 -24.45
CA ALA A 113 -12.53 -8.66 -23.67
C ALA A 113 -12.71 -10.19 -23.56
N ALA A 114 -12.35 -10.94 -24.61
CA ALA A 114 -12.45 -12.39 -24.61
C ALA A 114 -11.41 -13.05 -23.70
N GLU A 115 -10.18 -12.52 -23.66
CA GLU A 115 -9.12 -13.00 -22.77
C GLU A 115 -9.47 -12.72 -21.32
N LEU A 116 -9.94 -11.51 -20.99
CA LEU A 116 -10.39 -11.16 -19.63
C LEU A 116 -11.56 -12.03 -19.16
N ALA A 117 -12.46 -12.39 -20.06
CA ALA A 117 -13.57 -13.30 -19.73
C ALA A 117 -13.11 -14.75 -19.51
N ALA A 118 -12.04 -15.17 -20.20
CA ALA A 118 -11.46 -16.51 -20.06
C ALA A 118 -10.54 -16.65 -18.84
N ASP A 119 -9.76 -15.61 -18.54
CA ASP A 119 -8.83 -15.54 -17.41
C ASP A 119 -8.88 -14.14 -16.79
N PRO A 120 -9.70 -13.93 -15.75
CA PRO A 120 -9.78 -12.64 -15.06
C PRO A 120 -8.47 -12.16 -14.43
N GLU A 121 -7.51 -13.06 -14.14
CA GLU A 121 -6.21 -12.70 -13.54
C GLU A 121 -5.27 -12.00 -14.52
N ILE A 122 -5.64 -11.88 -15.78
CA ILE A 122 -4.96 -10.98 -16.71
C ILE A 122 -5.07 -9.54 -16.22
N ASN A 123 -6.18 -9.15 -15.61
CA ASN A 123 -6.28 -7.90 -14.87
C ASN A 123 -5.31 -7.92 -13.68
N PRO A 124 -4.32 -7.01 -13.61
CA PRO A 124 -3.27 -7.03 -12.57
C PRO A 124 -3.78 -6.82 -11.16
N TYR A 125 -5.06 -6.53 -11.00
CA TYR A 125 -5.71 -6.28 -9.71
C TYR A 125 -6.57 -7.45 -9.23
N VAL A 126 -6.69 -8.52 -10.00
CA VAL A 126 -7.45 -9.74 -9.65
C VAL A 126 -6.50 -10.80 -9.11
N GLY A 127 -6.97 -11.60 -8.16
CA GLY A 127 -6.20 -12.70 -7.56
C GLY A 127 -5.07 -12.26 -6.62
N ARG A 128 -5.06 -10.98 -6.18
CA ARG A 128 -4.03 -10.45 -5.28
C ARG A 128 -4.28 -10.87 -3.83
N GLU A 129 -3.25 -10.80 -3.01
CA GLU A 129 -3.35 -11.04 -1.57
C GLU A 129 -4.32 -10.09 -0.85
N PRO A 130 -4.91 -10.49 0.29
CA PRO A 130 -5.91 -9.68 0.99
C PRO A 130 -5.46 -8.29 1.39
N ARG A 131 -4.20 -8.10 1.81
CA ARG A 131 -3.68 -6.78 2.21
C ARG A 131 -3.62 -5.78 1.05
N PHE A 132 -3.52 -6.25 -0.20
CA PHE A 132 -3.63 -5.39 -1.37
C PHE A 132 -4.99 -4.68 -1.38
N TYR A 133 -6.08 -5.43 -1.23
CA TYR A 133 -7.45 -4.88 -1.23
C TYR A 133 -7.77 -4.05 0.02
N ALA A 134 -7.06 -4.26 1.11
CA ALA A 134 -7.17 -3.46 2.33
C ALA A 134 -6.40 -2.14 2.25
N THR A 135 -5.38 -2.07 1.38
CA THR A 135 -4.41 -0.97 1.39
C THR A 135 -4.54 -0.05 0.18
N VAL A 136 -4.87 -0.59 -0.99
CA VAL A 136 -4.83 0.13 -2.27
C VAL A 136 -6.23 0.31 -2.86
N LEU A 137 -6.53 1.52 -3.30
CA LEU A 137 -7.63 1.79 -4.23
C LEU A 137 -7.05 1.91 -5.63
N PHE A 138 -7.44 1.00 -6.49
CA PHE A 138 -7.02 0.85 -7.88
C PHE A 138 -8.19 1.06 -8.82
N ASP A 139 -7.96 1.11 -10.11
CA ASP A 139 -9.01 1.26 -11.12
C ASP A 139 -10.00 0.08 -11.09
N GLY A 140 -11.27 0.38 -10.88
CA GLY A 140 -12.34 -0.62 -10.68
C GLY A 140 -12.54 -1.07 -9.23
N ALA A 141 -11.71 -0.64 -8.27
CA ALA A 141 -11.88 -1.00 -6.86
C ALA A 141 -13.23 -0.48 -6.31
N PRO A 142 -14.02 -1.32 -5.60
CA PRO A 142 -15.21 -0.84 -4.90
C PRO A 142 -14.81 0.10 -3.76
N TRP A 143 -15.59 1.17 -3.60
CA TRP A 143 -15.42 2.11 -2.49
C TRP A 143 -16.79 2.58 -1.97
N ILE A 144 -16.78 3.54 -1.08
CA ILE A 144 -17.99 4.12 -0.47
C ILE A 144 -18.90 4.80 -1.52
N GLU A 145 -20.10 5.13 -1.12
CA GLU A 145 -21.04 5.86 -2.00
C GLU A 145 -20.44 7.19 -2.48
N ARG A 146 -20.64 7.48 -3.76
CA ARG A 146 -20.24 8.76 -4.35
C ARG A 146 -21.00 9.93 -3.77
N PRO A 147 -20.36 11.10 -3.61
CA PRO A 147 -21.07 12.37 -3.40
C PRO A 147 -22.10 12.64 -4.50
N THR A 148 -23.16 13.36 -4.17
CA THR A 148 -24.32 13.57 -5.05
C THR A 148 -23.98 14.21 -6.40
N ASP A 149 -22.93 15.01 -6.47
CA ASP A 149 -22.43 15.63 -7.70
C ASP A 149 -21.51 14.72 -8.53
N ALA A 150 -21.03 13.63 -7.95
CA ALA A 150 -20.16 12.66 -8.61
C ALA A 150 -20.91 11.37 -9.03
N VAL A 151 -22.04 11.03 -8.39
CA VAL A 151 -22.79 9.78 -8.65
C VAL A 151 -23.23 9.61 -10.11
N ALA A 152 -23.46 10.70 -10.83
CA ALA A 152 -23.84 10.65 -12.24
C ALA A 152 -22.70 10.15 -13.16
N PHE A 153 -21.45 10.26 -12.72
CA PHE A 153 -20.28 9.79 -13.45
C PHE A 153 -19.90 8.36 -13.05
N ASP A 154 -20.28 7.93 -11.86
CA ASP A 154 -20.01 6.60 -11.34
C ASP A 154 -21.13 6.12 -10.39
N PRO A 155 -22.21 5.55 -10.95
CA PRO A 155 -23.32 5.02 -10.16
C PRO A 155 -22.99 3.70 -9.44
N GLU A 156 -21.87 3.05 -9.77
CA GLU A 156 -21.44 1.77 -9.21
C GLU A 156 -20.51 1.92 -8.01
N ASN A 157 -20.13 3.15 -7.65
CA ASN A 157 -19.23 3.45 -6.55
C ASN A 157 -17.86 2.74 -6.68
N ARG A 158 -17.29 2.79 -7.88
CA ARG A 158 -15.98 2.21 -8.18
C ARG A 158 -14.96 3.31 -8.45
N VAL A 159 -13.76 3.15 -7.94
CA VAL A 159 -12.64 4.05 -8.25
C VAL A 159 -12.34 3.98 -9.75
N GLN A 160 -12.24 5.15 -10.40
CA GLN A 160 -12.02 5.27 -11.84
C GLN A 160 -10.76 6.10 -12.09
N THR A 161 -9.62 5.46 -12.18
CA THR A 161 -8.33 6.11 -12.53
C THR A 161 -7.93 5.87 -13.98
N GLY A 162 -8.77 5.18 -14.76
CA GLY A 162 -8.57 4.86 -16.17
C GLY A 162 -9.13 5.91 -17.13
N TYR A 163 -8.82 5.74 -18.41
CA TYR A 163 -9.27 6.54 -19.53
C TYR A 163 -10.10 5.68 -20.49
N TYR A 164 -11.22 6.18 -20.92
CA TYR A 164 -12.12 5.47 -21.84
C TYR A 164 -11.85 5.91 -23.26
N ILE A 165 -11.49 4.97 -24.14
CA ILE A 165 -11.02 5.20 -25.49
C ILE A 165 -12.09 4.78 -26.50
N ALA A 166 -12.48 5.68 -27.39
CA ALA A 166 -13.42 5.40 -28.47
C ALA A 166 -12.77 4.56 -29.59
N ALA A 167 -13.59 3.98 -30.47
CA ALA A 167 -13.14 3.14 -31.59
C ALA A 167 -12.19 3.85 -32.57
N ASP A 168 -12.21 5.19 -32.62
CA ASP A 168 -11.30 6.00 -33.43
C ASP A 168 -9.96 6.33 -32.74
N GLY A 169 -9.76 5.80 -31.49
CA GLY A 169 -8.56 6.04 -30.69
C GLY A 169 -8.58 7.36 -29.91
N SER A 170 -9.64 8.14 -30.00
CA SER A 170 -9.76 9.37 -29.19
C SER A 170 -10.20 9.06 -27.76
N THR A 171 -9.78 9.89 -26.79
CA THR A 171 -10.28 9.80 -25.41
C THR A 171 -11.74 10.27 -25.35
N LYS A 172 -12.65 9.33 -25.11
CA LYS A 172 -14.10 9.58 -24.98
C LYS A 172 -14.45 10.19 -23.62
N ALA A 173 -13.81 9.70 -22.55
CA ALA A 173 -13.98 10.18 -21.20
C ALA A 173 -12.74 9.86 -20.35
N SER A 174 -12.53 10.64 -19.32
CA SER A 174 -11.56 10.35 -18.26
C SER A 174 -12.30 9.91 -17.01
N GLY A 175 -11.78 8.92 -16.30
CA GLY A 175 -12.34 8.46 -15.05
C GLY A 175 -12.48 9.59 -14.04
N VAL A 176 -13.49 9.48 -13.18
CA VAL A 176 -13.84 10.55 -12.23
C VAL A 176 -12.71 10.84 -11.23
N ASP A 177 -11.85 9.85 -10.98
CA ASP A 177 -10.72 9.94 -10.04
C ASP A 177 -9.38 10.23 -10.74
N THR A 178 -9.41 10.78 -11.96
CA THR A 178 -8.21 11.15 -12.71
C THR A 178 -7.91 12.65 -12.62
N ARG A 179 -6.71 13.03 -13.04
CA ARG A 179 -6.32 14.45 -13.21
C ARG A 179 -7.00 15.15 -14.39
N GLN A 180 -7.78 14.45 -15.18
CA GLN A 180 -8.58 14.93 -16.30
C GLN A 180 -10.08 14.68 -16.07
N GLY A 181 -10.44 14.14 -14.91
CA GLY A 181 -11.83 13.84 -14.54
C GLY A 181 -12.68 15.09 -14.30
N PRO A 182 -14.01 14.90 -14.18
CA PRO A 182 -14.95 16.00 -14.01
C PRO A 182 -14.95 16.63 -12.62
N ILE A 183 -14.42 15.94 -11.59
CA ILE A 183 -14.47 16.39 -10.19
C ILE A 183 -13.04 16.72 -9.74
N GLU A 184 -12.81 17.97 -9.35
CA GLU A 184 -11.55 18.45 -8.75
C GLU A 184 -10.27 17.84 -9.38
N ALA A 185 -10.20 17.82 -10.70
CA ALA A 185 -9.17 17.14 -11.48
C ALA A 185 -7.73 17.42 -11.02
N TRP A 186 -7.46 18.64 -10.53
CA TRP A 186 -6.14 19.03 -10.01
C TRP A 186 -5.69 18.20 -8.78
N ASN A 187 -6.64 17.58 -8.08
CA ASN A 187 -6.42 16.71 -6.92
C ASN A 187 -6.28 15.22 -7.31
N GLY A 188 -6.47 14.86 -8.57
CA GLY A 188 -6.34 13.47 -9.01
C GLY A 188 -4.93 12.91 -8.82
N THR A 189 -4.85 11.59 -8.66
CA THR A 189 -3.58 10.88 -8.51
C THR A 189 -2.64 11.13 -9.70
N LYS A 190 -1.33 11.15 -9.42
CA LYS A 190 -0.28 11.11 -10.45
C LYS A 190 0.18 9.68 -10.76
N ASN A 191 -0.09 8.76 -9.85
CA ASN A 191 0.44 7.39 -9.88
C ASN A 191 -0.56 6.36 -10.37
N GLY A 192 -1.85 6.71 -10.55
CA GLY A 192 -2.91 5.78 -10.93
C GLY A 192 -3.59 5.06 -9.75
N TYR A 193 -3.17 5.32 -8.52
CA TYR A 193 -3.64 4.66 -7.30
C TYR A 193 -3.94 5.64 -6.18
N TYR A 194 -4.73 5.18 -5.18
CA TYR A 194 -4.97 5.87 -3.93
C TYR A 194 -4.77 4.91 -2.74
N ILE A 195 -4.51 5.44 -1.56
CA ILE A 195 -4.41 4.64 -0.34
C ILE A 195 -5.81 4.45 0.23
N LYS A 196 -6.20 3.21 0.53
CA LYS A 196 -7.41 2.85 1.27
C LYS A 196 -7.16 2.83 2.79
N LYS A 197 -6.03 2.25 3.18
CA LYS A 197 -5.61 2.09 4.58
C LYS A 197 -5.69 3.41 5.34
N TYR A 198 -6.22 3.41 6.56
CA TYR A 198 -6.51 4.58 7.39
C TYR A 198 -7.61 5.53 6.86
N GLN A 199 -8.19 5.33 5.70
CA GLN A 199 -9.36 6.11 5.34
C GLN A 199 -10.58 5.64 6.14
N ASP A 200 -11.35 6.59 6.65
CA ASP A 200 -12.61 6.31 7.33
C ASP A 200 -13.74 6.24 6.30
N PRO A 201 -14.36 5.05 6.08
CA PRO A 201 -15.43 4.91 5.11
C PRO A 201 -16.70 5.69 5.49
N ALA A 202 -16.86 6.07 6.75
CA ALA A 202 -17.98 6.88 7.21
C ALA A 202 -17.79 8.39 6.93
N THR A 203 -16.58 8.81 6.53
CA THR A 203 -16.25 10.23 6.27
C THR A 203 -16.43 10.53 4.79
N VAL A 204 -17.66 10.84 4.37
CA VAL A 204 -18.02 11.15 2.97
C VAL A 204 -18.01 12.65 2.75
N GLY A 205 -17.28 13.13 1.74
CA GLY A 205 -17.33 14.51 1.25
C GLY A 205 -16.93 15.59 2.27
N GLN A 206 -16.44 15.20 3.44
CA GLN A 206 -15.99 16.10 4.50
C GLN A 206 -14.62 15.67 4.99
N TYR A 207 -13.66 16.42 4.66
CA TYR A 207 -12.24 16.11 4.68
C TYR A 207 -11.58 16.16 6.05
N PHE A 208 -12.28 16.59 7.08
CA PHE A 208 -11.66 17.06 8.31
C PHE A 208 -12.03 16.25 9.55
N ASN A 209 -12.86 15.24 9.42
CA ASN A 209 -13.51 14.59 10.55
C ASN A 209 -13.15 13.11 10.70
N ASN A 210 -12.05 12.67 10.13
CA ASN A 210 -11.59 11.31 10.36
C ASN A 210 -11.09 11.19 11.80
N GLU A 211 -11.66 10.26 12.56
CA GLU A 211 -11.33 9.95 13.95
C GLU A 211 -10.54 8.66 14.11
N ASN A 212 -10.10 8.04 13.02
CA ASN A 212 -9.28 6.82 13.09
C ASN A 212 -8.02 7.10 13.90
N ALA A 213 -7.67 6.19 14.81
CA ALA A 213 -6.43 6.28 15.54
C ALA A 213 -5.23 6.16 14.59
N TRP A 214 -4.20 6.95 14.83
CA TRP A 214 -2.90 6.74 14.21
C TRP A 214 -2.08 5.82 15.10
N ILE A 215 -1.83 4.60 14.62
CA ILE A 215 -1.06 3.60 15.34
C ILE A 215 0.42 3.82 15.04
N GLU A 216 1.21 4.12 16.08
CA GLU A 216 2.66 4.32 15.98
C GLU A 216 3.44 3.01 16.20
N MET A 217 2.88 2.10 16.99
CA MET A 217 3.46 0.80 17.28
C MET A 217 2.36 -0.25 17.43
N ARG A 218 2.52 -1.37 16.76
CA ARG A 218 1.59 -2.50 16.84
C ARG A 218 2.33 -3.83 16.96
N TYR A 219 1.64 -4.85 17.45
CA TYR A 219 2.26 -6.15 17.76
C TYR A 219 2.93 -6.82 16.57
N ALA A 220 2.44 -6.62 15.36
CA ALA A 220 3.09 -7.10 14.14
C ALA A 220 4.54 -6.57 13.99
N GLU A 221 4.84 -5.35 14.47
CA GLU A 221 6.21 -4.83 14.47
C GLU A 221 7.11 -5.65 15.40
N VAL A 222 6.63 -5.97 16.58
CA VAL A 222 7.35 -6.82 17.55
C VAL A 222 7.65 -8.20 16.96
N VAL A 223 6.66 -8.79 16.27
CA VAL A 223 6.79 -10.11 15.63
C VAL A 223 7.85 -10.07 14.52
N LEU A 224 7.81 -9.06 13.65
CA LEU A 224 8.77 -8.93 12.54
C LEU A 224 10.17 -8.49 13.01
N ASP A 225 10.28 -7.70 14.07
CA ASP A 225 11.58 -7.39 14.70
C ASP A 225 12.20 -8.64 15.32
N TYR A 226 11.39 -9.49 15.94
CA TYR A 226 11.86 -10.78 16.45
C TYR A 226 12.28 -11.72 15.30
N ALA A 227 11.51 -11.79 14.22
CA ALA A 227 11.86 -12.58 13.05
C ALA A 227 13.22 -12.13 12.47
N GLU A 228 13.39 -10.82 12.24
CA GLU A 228 14.67 -10.25 11.75
C GLU A 228 15.83 -10.58 12.70
N ALA A 229 15.64 -10.40 14.00
CA ALA A 229 16.69 -10.69 14.98
C ALA A 229 17.10 -12.17 14.99
N CYS A 230 16.16 -13.09 14.94
CA CYS A 230 16.43 -14.53 14.85
C CYS A 230 17.19 -14.89 13.56
N ILE A 231 16.76 -14.33 12.42
CA ILE A 231 17.43 -14.56 11.12
C ILE A 231 18.86 -14.03 11.19
N GLU A 232 19.10 -12.84 11.72
CA GLU A 232 20.46 -12.26 11.81
C GLU A 232 21.37 -13.04 12.80
N LEU A 233 20.79 -13.70 13.80
CA LEU A 233 21.50 -14.61 14.69
C LEU A 233 21.71 -16.03 14.08
N ASN A 234 21.31 -16.24 12.84
CA ASN A 234 21.33 -17.55 12.15
C ASN A 234 20.40 -18.60 12.80
N GLU A 235 19.37 -18.15 13.53
CA GLU A 235 18.27 -18.97 14.02
C GLU A 235 17.11 -18.93 13.03
N VAL A 236 17.37 -19.32 11.77
CA VAL A 236 16.49 -19.10 10.61
C VAL A 236 15.13 -19.73 10.82
N GLU A 237 15.04 -20.95 11.35
CA GLU A 237 13.78 -21.65 11.61
C GLU A 237 12.84 -20.82 12.51
N LYS A 238 13.35 -20.28 13.64
CA LYS A 238 12.55 -19.42 14.52
C LYS A 238 12.11 -18.11 13.86
N GLY A 239 13.01 -17.55 13.03
CA GLY A 239 12.68 -16.33 12.28
C GLY A 239 11.56 -16.59 11.28
N MET A 240 11.58 -17.73 10.61
CA MET A 240 10.53 -18.13 9.67
C MET A 240 9.20 -18.47 10.35
N GLU A 241 9.22 -19.10 11.54
CA GLU A 241 8.01 -19.29 12.34
C GLU A 241 7.32 -17.93 12.64
N ALA A 242 8.10 -16.94 13.07
CA ALA A 242 7.56 -15.61 13.36
C ALA A 242 7.07 -14.89 12.10
N LEU A 243 7.80 -14.96 10.99
CA LEU A 243 7.37 -14.44 9.69
C LEU A 243 6.02 -15.03 9.28
N ASN A 244 5.88 -16.34 9.41
CA ASN A 244 4.68 -17.06 9.01
C ASN A 244 3.45 -16.71 9.85
N MET A 245 3.62 -16.28 11.11
CA MET A 245 2.51 -15.71 11.87
C MET A 245 1.87 -14.48 11.19
N ILE A 246 2.70 -13.60 10.62
CA ILE A 246 2.21 -12.42 9.87
C ILE A 246 1.55 -12.86 8.57
N ARG A 247 2.14 -13.81 7.85
CA ARG A 247 1.61 -14.34 6.60
C ARG A 247 0.26 -15.02 6.81
N ASN A 248 0.14 -15.88 7.81
CA ASN A 248 -1.09 -16.57 8.12
C ASN A 248 -2.21 -15.60 8.51
N ARG A 249 -1.90 -14.59 9.35
CA ARG A 249 -2.84 -13.50 9.64
C ARG A 249 -3.30 -12.77 8.38
N ALA A 250 -2.43 -12.63 7.37
CA ALA A 250 -2.73 -12.00 6.09
C ALA A 250 -3.46 -12.94 5.09
N GLY A 251 -3.69 -14.20 5.45
CA GLY A 251 -4.29 -15.20 4.56
C GLY A 251 -3.29 -15.81 3.57
N LEU A 252 -1.99 -15.70 3.81
CA LEU A 252 -0.95 -16.20 2.93
C LEU A 252 -0.33 -17.50 3.45
N PRO A 253 0.05 -18.43 2.57
CA PRO A 253 0.70 -19.68 2.98
C PRO A 253 2.10 -19.40 3.56
N ASP A 254 2.56 -20.35 4.35
CA ASP A 254 3.91 -20.37 4.92
C ASP A 254 4.99 -20.29 3.84
N LYS A 255 6.06 -19.57 4.15
CA LYS A 255 7.35 -19.64 3.47
C LYS A 255 8.34 -20.44 4.30
N MET A 256 9.13 -21.30 3.66
CA MET A 256 10.10 -22.14 4.34
C MET A 256 11.45 -22.10 3.63
N THR A 257 12.48 -21.74 4.39
CA THR A 257 13.88 -21.82 3.96
C THR A 257 14.79 -22.07 5.15
N THR A 258 15.98 -22.57 4.91
CA THR A 258 17.09 -22.63 5.86
C THR A 258 18.24 -21.68 5.49
N ASP A 259 18.11 -20.98 4.35
CA ASP A 259 19.10 -20.01 3.89
C ASP A 259 18.85 -18.66 4.56
N GLN A 260 19.86 -18.16 5.28
CA GLN A 260 19.77 -16.89 6.00
C GLN A 260 19.58 -15.69 5.08
N ALA A 261 20.21 -15.72 3.90
CA ALA A 261 20.12 -14.58 2.97
C ALA A 261 18.73 -14.51 2.35
N GLU A 262 18.17 -15.64 1.97
CA GLU A 262 16.79 -15.73 1.46
C GLU A 262 15.76 -15.34 2.53
N ALA A 263 15.91 -15.85 3.75
CA ALA A 263 15.04 -15.47 4.87
C ALA A 263 15.08 -13.96 5.17
N ARG A 264 16.27 -13.35 5.09
CA ARG A 264 16.45 -11.90 5.24
C ARG A 264 15.67 -11.10 4.20
N GLU A 265 15.74 -11.51 2.94
CA GLU A 265 14.96 -10.83 1.88
C GLU A 265 13.44 -11.01 2.10
N TRP A 266 12.99 -12.17 2.54
CA TRP A 266 11.57 -12.41 2.81
C TRP A 266 11.05 -11.57 3.99
N VAL A 267 11.79 -11.46 5.10
CA VAL A 267 11.34 -10.62 6.23
C VAL A 267 11.32 -9.13 5.87
N ARG A 268 12.25 -8.67 5.04
CA ARG A 268 12.28 -7.30 4.54
C ARG A 268 11.11 -6.99 3.59
N HIS A 269 10.79 -7.95 2.72
CA HIS A 269 9.65 -7.86 1.82
C HIS A 269 8.33 -7.87 2.60
N GLU A 270 8.16 -8.83 3.51
CA GLU A 270 6.96 -8.93 4.36
C GLU A 270 6.74 -7.64 5.15
N ARG A 271 7.81 -7.09 5.75
CA ARG A 271 7.74 -5.83 6.48
C ARG A 271 7.32 -4.67 5.58
N MET A 272 7.78 -4.61 4.36
CA MET A 272 7.43 -3.56 3.41
C MET A 272 5.94 -3.58 3.06
N VAL A 273 5.37 -4.75 2.82
CA VAL A 273 3.95 -4.94 2.48
C VAL A 273 3.08 -4.68 3.72
N GLU A 274 3.44 -5.28 4.85
CA GLU A 274 2.71 -5.21 6.11
C GLU A 274 2.56 -3.76 6.62
N PHE A 275 3.65 -3.00 6.61
CA PHE A 275 3.69 -1.61 7.10
C PHE A 275 3.53 -0.56 6.01
N PHE A 276 2.99 -0.94 4.85
CA PHE A 276 2.72 0.01 3.78
C PHE A 276 1.83 1.17 4.28
N GLY A 277 2.29 2.41 4.09
CA GLY A 277 1.55 3.60 4.51
C GLY A 277 1.67 3.99 5.99
N GLU A 278 2.39 3.22 6.81
CA GLU A 278 2.57 3.48 8.26
C GLU A 278 3.84 4.28 8.60
N GLY A 279 4.67 4.60 7.61
CA GLY A 279 5.89 5.39 7.82
C GLY A 279 7.15 4.55 8.10
N ASP A 280 7.02 3.26 8.38
CA ASP A 280 8.11 2.33 8.71
C ASP A 280 9.19 2.27 7.62
N ARG A 281 8.80 2.21 6.35
CA ARG A 281 9.70 2.03 5.20
C ARG A 281 10.87 3.02 5.17
N TRP A 282 10.64 4.28 5.52
CA TRP A 282 11.67 5.31 5.53
C TRP A 282 12.82 5.00 6.49
N TYR A 283 12.50 4.43 7.64
CA TYR A 283 13.49 4.04 8.65
C TYR A 283 14.19 2.75 8.26
N MET A 284 13.47 1.79 7.75
CA MET A 284 14.00 0.46 7.42
C MET A 284 14.98 0.47 6.25
N ILE A 285 14.69 1.17 5.15
CA ILE A 285 15.63 1.28 4.02
C ILE A 285 16.95 1.95 4.40
N ARG A 286 16.92 2.81 5.43
CA ARG A 286 18.11 3.44 5.99
C ARG A 286 18.84 2.50 6.96
N LYS A 287 18.12 1.79 7.83
CA LYS A 287 18.66 0.75 8.72
C LYS A 287 19.39 -0.33 7.91
N TRP A 288 18.78 -0.79 6.84
CA TRP A 288 19.35 -1.84 5.99
C TRP A 288 20.37 -1.33 4.96
N MET A 289 20.55 -0.02 4.84
CA MET A 289 21.46 0.62 3.88
C MET A 289 21.16 0.27 2.41
N ILE A 290 19.86 0.15 2.06
CA ILE A 290 19.40 -0.21 0.71
C ILE A 290 18.69 0.94 -0.01
N ALA A 291 18.71 2.15 0.55
CA ALA A 291 17.94 3.25 0.00
C ALA A 291 18.36 3.65 -1.42
N GLU A 292 19.62 3.52 -1.79
CA GLU A 292 20.10 3.77 -3.15
C GLU A 292 19.48 2.79 -4.17
N ASP A 293 19.28 1.54 -3.75
CA ASP A 293 18.72 0.49 -4.61
C ASP A 293 17.21 0.61 -4.79
N VAL A 294 16.48 1.10 -3.77
CA VAL A 294 15.02 1.09 -3.75
C VAL A 294 14.36 2.46 -3.99
N ILE A 295 15.10 3.57 -3.79
CA ILE A 295 14.61 4.90 -4.12
C ILE A 295 14.85 5.17 -5.62
N LYS A 296 13.84 4.90 -6.41
CA LYS A 296 13.86 5.11 -7.87
C LYS A 296 12.83 6.17 -8.27
N THR A 297 13.01 6.77 -9.42
CA THR A 297 11.99 7.62 -10.05
C THR A 297 10.69 6.83 -10.17
N VAL A 298 9.59 7.47 -9.81
CA VAL A 298 8.24 6.89 -9.92
C VAL A 298 7.62 7.38 -11.20
N HIS A 299 7.10 6.44 -11.98
CA HIS A 299 6.37 6.69 -13.21
C HIS A 299 4.87 6.43 -13.00
N PRO A 300 3.98 7.07 -13.77
CA PRO A 300 2.56 6.85 -13.63
C PRO A 300 2.11 5.51 -14.22
N MET A 301 1.16 4.86 -13.55
CA MET A 301 0.35 3.81 -14.13
C MET A 301 -0.80 4.48 -14.91
N LYS A 302 -0.94 4.18 -16.17
CA LYS A 302 -2.04 4.59 -17.04
C LYS A 302 -2.87 3.38 -17.41
N ILE A 303 -4.17 3.55 -17.40
CA ILE A 303 -5.12 2.46 -17.66
C ILE A 303 -6.06 2.93 -18.76
N TYR A 304 -6.20 2.14 -19.80
CA TYR A 304 -7.07 2.43 -20.92
C TYR A 304 -8.14 1.36 -21.07
N HIS A 305 -9.38 1.81 -21.11
CA HIS A 305 -10.58 0.98 -21.35
C HIS A 305 -11.08 1.28 -22.77
N TYR A 306 -10.95 0.34 -23.66
CA TYR A 306 -11.38 0.51 -25.04
C TYR A 306 -12.85 0.16 -25.25
N GLU A 307 -13.48 0.78 -26.23
CA GLU A 307 -14.91 0.61 -26.51
C GLU A 307 -15.29 -0.83 -26.88
N ASP A 308 -14.34 -1.64 -27.37
CA ASP A 308 -14.51 -3.06 -27.67
C ASP A 308 -14.38 -3.98 -26.43
N GLY A 309 -14.15 -3.39 -25.25
CA GLY A 309 -13.98 -4.09 -23.99
C GLY A 309 -12.56 -4.59 -23.74
N SER A 310 -11.60 -4.27 -24.60
CA SER A 310 -10.19 -4.51 -24.32
C SER A 310 -9.65 -3.49 -23.31
N HIS A 311 -8.56 -3.86 -22.63
CA HIS A 311 -7.90 -3.04 -21.62
C HIS A 311 -6.40 -3.02 -21.87
N GLU A 312 -5.77 -1.91 -21.47
CA GLU A 312 -4.33 -1.75 -21.43
C GLU A 312 -3.91 -1.14 -20.08
N TRP A 313 -2.92 -1.74 -19.45
CA TRP A 313 -2.24 -1.22 -18.26
C TRP A 313 -0.82 -0.86 -18.66
N PHE A 314 -0.48 0.41 -18.55
CA PHE A 314 0.77 0.96 -19.04
C PHE A 314 1.52 1.71 -17.95
N TYR A 315 2.67 1.16 -17.52
CA TYR A 315 3.61 1.87 -16.64
C TYR A 315 4.48 2.80 -17.52
N ASP A 316 4.13 4.08 -17.55
CA ASP A 316 4.67 5.06 -18.50
C ASP A 316 6.03 5.62 -18.05
N THR A 317 7.10 4.92 -18.39
CA THR A 317 8.48 5.35 -18.11
C THR A 317 8.94 6.57 -18.91
N SER A 318 8.15 7.04 -19.87
CA SER A 318 8.44 8.26 -20.63
C SER A 318 8.12 9.56 -19.86
N SER A 319 7.39 9.44 -18.74
CA SER A 319 7.02 10.57 -17.89
C SER A 319 7.25 10.25 -16.41
N ASP A 320 7.57 11.28 -15.62
CA ASP A 320 7.81 11.15 -14.19
C ASP A 320 6.59 11.60 -13.40
N ALA A 321 6.06 10.72 -12.55
CA ALA A 321 5.10 11.10 -11.52
C ALA A 321 5.81 11.77 -10.33
N ASP A 322 7.00 11.25 -9.97
CA ASP A 322 7.85 11.77 -8.91
C ASP A 322 9.32 11.41 -9.17
N ALA A 323 10.11 12.41 -9.58
CA ALA A 323 11.55 12.25 -9.81
C ALA A 323 12.27 12.17 -8.46
N ARG A 324 12.86 11.02 -8.18
CA ARG A 324 13.56 10.74 -6.93
C ARG A 324 15.04 10.47 -7.16
N ALA A 325 15.87 10.93 -6.23
CA ALA A 325 17.30 10.63 -6.20
C ALA A 325 17.76 10.44 -4.76
N TRP A 326 18.59 9.44 -4.53
CA TRP A 326 19.22 9.21 -3.24
C TRP A 326 20.63 9.80 -3.22
N LYS A 327 21.05 10.27 -2.06
CA LYS A 327 22.44 10.67 -1.77
C LYS A 327 22.86 10.02 -0.47
N ASP A 328 24.07 9.52 -0.39
CA ASP A 328 24.59 8.85 0.81
C ASP A 328 24.47 9.67 2.09
N ALA A 329 24.59 10.97 1.98
CA ALA A 329 24.36 11.88 3.09
C ALA A 329 22.99 11.69 3.75
N ASN A 330 21.97 11.29 2.98
CA ASN A 330 20.59 11.12 3.48
C ASN A 330 20.44 9.95 4.46
N TYR A 331 21.40 9.03 4.53
CA TYR A 331 21.40 7.99 5.57
C TYR A 331 21.48 8.57 6.98
N TRP A 332 22.17 9.69 7.15
CA TRP A 332 22.47 10.26 8.46
C TRP A 332 21.60 11.45 8.84
N LEU A 333 21.11 12.22 7.85
CA LEU A 333 20.47 13.52 8.00
C LEU A 333 21.40 14.58 8.65
N PRO A 334 21.18 15.87 8.39
CA PRO A 334 22.01 16.91 8.95
C PRO A 334 21.67 17.18 10.43
N ILE A 335 22.67 17.47 11.24
CA ILE A 335 22.47 18.12 12.52
C ILE A 335 22.12 19.59 12.24
N SER A 336 21.07 20.10 12.87
CA SER A 336 20.66 21.49 12.61
C SER A 336 21.78 22.46 12.99
N ARG A 337 21.96 23.52 12.20
CA ARG A 337 22.97 24.56 12.48
C ARG A 337 22.76 25.21 13.85
N THR A 338 21.52 25.32 14.29
CA THR A 338 21.18 25.85 15.62
C THR A 338 21.80 24.99 16.73
N GLU A 339 21.75 23.67 16.62
CA GLU A 339 22.34 22.79 17.62
C GLU A 339 23.88 22.81 17.59
N ILE A 340 24.48 22.84 16.40
CA ILE A 340 25.93 22.99 16.26
C ILE A 340 26.40 24.33 16.88
N ASN A 341 25.66 25.42 16.68
CA ASN A 341 25.99 26.71 17.28
C ASN A 341 25.89 26.72 18.82
N LYS A 342 24.95 25.95 19.40
CA LYS A 342 24.85 25.80 20.85
C LYS A 342 25.94 24.91 21.44
N ALA A 343 26.41 23.95 20.66
CA ALA A 343 27.41 22.96 21.05
C ALA A 343 28.52 22.84 20.01
N PRO A 344 29.51 23.76 20.00
CA PRO A 344 30.54 23.84 18.97
C PRO A 344 31.43 22.60 18.81
N GLN A 345 31.41 21.71 19.79
CA GLN A 345 32.10 20.41 19.74
C GLN A 345 31.37 19.37 18.84
N LEU A 346 30.12 19.63 18.48
CA LEU A 346 29.38 18.78 17.55
C LEU A 346 29.99 18.86 16.15
N LYS A 347 30.28 17.72 15.58
CA LYS A 347 30.68 17.60 14.17
C LYS A 347 29.46 17.26 13.34
N GLN A 348 29.33 17.94 12.21
CA GLN A 348 28.28 17.65 11.24
C GLN A 348 28.43 16.23 10.68
N ASN A 349 27.30 15.61 10.35
CA ASN A 349 27.30 14.32 9.69
C ASN A 349 27.94 14.38 8.28
N PRO A 350 28.50 13.26 7.81
CA PRO A 350 29.14 13.21 6.48
C PRO A 350 28.20 13.68 5.36
N GLY A 351 28.75 14.44 4.40
CA GLY A 351 28.01 14.96 3.26
C GLY A 351 27.25 16.28 3.50
N TYR A 352 27.29 16.83 4.72
CA TYR A 352 26.73 18.14 5.07
C TYR A 352 27.82 19.08 5.58
N ASN A 353 27.88 20.29 5.02
CA ASN A 353 28.87 21.33 5.38
C ASN A 353 28.25 22.45 6.21
#